data_755bbdcc4da9bcee76f43cb4102cf1ff
#
_entry.id   755bbdcc4da9bcee76f43cb4102cf1ff
#
_cell.length_a   1.000
_cell.length_b   1.000
_cell.length_c   1.000
_cell.angle_alpha   90.00
_cell.angle_beta   90.00
_cell.angle_gamma   90.00
#
_symmetry.space_group_name_H-M   'P 1'
#
loop_
_entity.id
_entity.type
_entity.pdbx_description
1 polymer ?
#
loop_
_entity_poly.entity_id
_entity_poly.type
_entity_poly.pdbx_seq_one_letter_code
_entity_poly.pdbx_strand_id
1 'polypeptide(L)'
;MTVYFYGRNSDSESFERNSSIQTQISKCKSYANIKDLKIDVEITEQVSGTVNFERRLKGSELLSSLKKGDHIICSHLDRFSRNTLNLLQLVEKFKKQKVSLHFVDIGSEVTGTDAMGSVFFKLLSVFAEFYAKQVSEKSKATKQRMIKENKHTGGFRPKYGYDVDENGYLVPCEKEQSVIRLMKILRKKGNSYKSISEKVTKATRKKFPQSWVFNILKRESTIPPNEEIIRHNISNIELQTCITDV
;
A
#
# COMPACT_ATOMS: atom_id res chain seq x y z
N MET A 1 9.92 -13.27 -33.59
CA MET A 1 10.43 -11.98 -33.06
C MET A 1 9.60 -10.91 -33.72
N THR A 2 8.82 -10.21 -32.93
CA THR A 2 7.96 -9.09 -33.36
C THR A 2 8.40 -7.83 -32.63
N VAL A 3 8.47 -6.72 -33.33
CA VAL A 3 8.87 -5.42 -32.77
C VAL A 3 7.66 -4.51 -32.67
N TYR A 4 7.28 -4.17 -31.46
CA TYR A 4 6.14 -3.32 -31.14
C TYR A 4 6.61 -1.90 -30.84
N PHE A 5 6.01 -0.92 -31.48
CA PHE A 5 6.03 0.46 -30.99
C PHE A 5 4.87 0.65 -30.01
N TYR A 6 5.14 1.28 -28.88
CA TYR A 6 4.11 1.71 -27.95
C TYR A 6 4.20 3.22 -27.71
N GLY A 7 3.10 3.92 -27.97
CA GLY A 7 2.96 5.36 -27.77
C GLY A 7 1.70 5.72 -26.98
N ARG A 8 1.79 6.80 -26.19
CA ARG A 8 0.70 7.27 -25.35
C ARG A 8 0.58 8.80 -25.37
N ASN A 9 -0.66 9.28 -25.48
CA ASN A 9 -1.02 10.66 -25.18
C ASN A 9 -2.03 10.72 -24.02
N SER A 10 -2.07 11.86 -23.32
CA SER A 10 -3.15 12.21 -22.40
C SER A 10 -4.01 13.31 -23.03
N ASP A 11 -5.26 13.45 -22.58
CA ASP A 11 -6.20 14.47 -23.10
C ASP A 11 -5.67 15.90 -22.95
N SER A 12 -4.82 16.15 -21.93
CA SER A 12 -4.18 17.46 -21.68
C SER A 12 -2.96 17.76 -22.56
N GLU A 13 -2.40 16.75 -23.23
CA GLU A 13 -1.15 16.90 -24.02
C GLU A 13 -1.36 17.18 -25.51
N SER A 14 -2.61 17.33 -25.95
CA SER A 14 -2.97 17.54 -27.38
C SER A 14 -2.41 18.84 -27.99
N PHE A 15 -1.93 19.78 -27.19
CA PHE A 15 -1.44 21.08 -27.65
C PHE A 15 0.09 21.23 -27.71
N GLU A 16 0.87 20.35 -27.11
CA GLU A 16 2.33 20.45 -27.14
C GLU A 16 2.91 19.75 -28.38
N ARG A 17 3.52 20.51 -29.31
CA ARG A 17 4.09 20.02 -30.57
C ARG A 17 5.09 18.87 -30.43
N ASN A 18 5.75 18.72 -29.28
CA ASN A 18 6.77 17.70 -29.06
C ASN A 18 6.23 16.38 -28.48
N SER A 19 4.95 16.32 -28.10
CA SER A 19 4.33 15.13 -27.49
C SER A 19 3.42 14.35 -28.45
N SER A 20 3.30 14.80 -29.71
CA SER A 20 2.44 14.13 -30.67
C SER A 20 2.83 12.67 -30.91
N ILE A 21 1.84 11.81 -31.12
CA ILE A 21 2.07 10.39 -31.47
C ILE A 21 3.00 10.26 -32.67
N GLN A 22 2.86 11.13 -33.68
CA GLN A 22 3.71 11.12 -34.87
C GLN A 22 5.19 11.34 -34.54
N THR A 23 5.47 12.27 -33.63
CA THR A 23 6.83 12.52 -33.16
C THR A 23 7.39 11.32 -32.40
N GLN A 24 6.58 10.66 -31.58
CA GLN A 24 6.99 9.44 -30.86
C GLN A 24 7.32 8.31 -31.85
N ILE A 25 6.45 8.08 -32.85
CA ILE A 25 6.66 7.08 -33.90
C ILE A 25 7.95 7.36 -34.67
N SER A 26 8.17 8.60 -35.11
CA SER A 26 9.35 8.98 -35.89
C SER A 26 10.65 8.72 -35.11
N LYS A 27 10.69 9.14 -33.84
CA LYS A 27 11.84 8.86 -32.95
C LYS A 27 12.09 7.36 -32.78
N CYS A 28 11.04 6.58 -32.56
CA CYS A 28 11.16 5.13 -32.37
C CYS A 28 11.58 4.41 -33.67
N LYS A 29 11.12 4.86 -34.83
CA LYS A 29 11.58 4.33 -36.13
C LYS A 29 13.05 4.61 -36.38
N SER A 30 13.52 5.83 -36.08
CA SER A 30 14.94 6.18 -36.20
C SER A 30 15.80 5.32 -35.27
N TYR A 31 15.38 5.14 -34.02
CA TYR A 31 16.07 4.28 -33.07
C TYR A 31 16.08 2.80 -33.50
N ALA A 32 14.94 2.29 -33.99
CA ALA A 32 14.85 0.93 -34.48
C ALA A 32 15.83 0.68 -35.63
N ASN A 33 15.91 1.59 -36.58
CA ASN A 33 16.88 1.52 -37.69
C ASN A 33 18.34 1.46 -37.20
N ILE A 34 18.72 2.24 -36.18
CA ILE A 34 20.06 2.20 -35.59
C ILE A 34 20.38 0.83 -34.94
N LYS A 35 19.34 0.13 -34.47
CA LYS A 35 19.46 -1.19 -33.83
C LYS A 35 19.19 -2.36 -34.78
N ASP A 36 19.12 -2.12 -36.08
CA ASP A 36 18.76 -3.11 -37.10
C ASP A 36 17.41 -3.82 -36.83
N LEU A 37 16.46 -3.08 -36.21
CA LEU A 37 15.11 -3.53 -35.91
C LEU A 37 14.11 -2.86 -36.86
N LYS A 38 13.04 -3.58 -37.22
CA LYS A 38 11.92 -3.02 -37.97
C LYS A 38 10.65 -3.09 -37.12
N ILE A 39 9.99 -1.97 -36.92
CA ILE A 39 8.70 -1.94 -36.22
C ILE A 39 7.63 -2.64 -37.08
N ASP A 40 7.06 -3.72 -36.53
CA ASP A 40 6.03 -4.53 -37.17
C ASP A 40 4.63 -4.08 -36.78
N VAL A 41 4.45 -3.66 -35.53
CA VAL A 41 3.15 -3.30 -34.94
C VAL A 41 3.24 -1.96 -34.22
N GLU A 42 2.35 -1.03 -34.58
CA GLU A 42 2.23 0.26 -33.92
C GLU A 42 1.02 0.25 -32.99
N ILE A 43 1.24 0.44 -31.68
CA ILE A 43 0.21 0.49 -30.65
C ILE A 43 0.20 1.89 -30.06
N THR A 44 -0.97 2.54 -30.14
CA THR A 44 -1.16 3.88 -29.58
C THR A 44 -2.42 3.90 -28.73
N GLU A 45 -2.41 4.64 -27.63
CA GLU A 45 -3.58 4.85 -26.79
C GLU A 45 -3.63 6.25 -26.18
N GLN A 46 -4.85 6.68 -25.88
CA GLN A 46 -5.12 7.95 -25.20
C GLN A 46 -5.59 7.64 -23.78
N VAL A 47 -4.68 7.78 -22.81
CA VAL A 47 -4.94 7.44 -21.41
C VAL A 47 -3.98 8.19 -20.50
N SER A 48 -4.40 8.50 -19.26
CA SER A 48 -3.53 9.13 -18.28
C SER A 48 -2.32 8.25 -17.95
N GLY A 49 -1.13 8.87 -17.84
CA GLY A 49 0.10 8.17 -17.42
C GLY A 49 0.07 7.65 -15.97
N THR A 50 -0.89 8.08 -15.15
CA THR A 50 -1.09 7.57 -13.78
C THR A 50 -1.74 6.19 -13.74
N VAL A 51 -2.42 5.78 -14.84
CA VAL A 51 -2.98 4.44 -14.95
C VAL A 51 -1.84 3.45 -15.19
N ASN A 52 -1.73 2.43 -14.35
CA ASN A 52 -0.73 1.38 -14.51
C ASN A 52 -0.86 0.68 -15.88
N PHE A 53 0.27 0.32 -16.46
CA PHE A 53 0.34 -0.23 -17.81
C PHE A 53 -0.59 -1.45 -18.03
N GLU A 54 -0.63 -2.38 -17.07
CA GLU A 54 -1.46 -3.59 -17.13
C GLU A 54 -2.98 -3.31 -17.09
N ARG A 55 -3.36 -2.12 -16.61
CA ARG A 55 -4.77 -1.70 -16.52
C ARG A 55 -5.23 -0.88 -17.72
N ARG A 56 -4.32 -0.52 -18.62
CA ARG A 56 -4.63 0.15 -19.87
C ARG A 56 -5.13 -0.87 -20.88
N LEU A 57 -6.11 -0.49 -21.70
CA LEU A 57 -6.69 -1.39 -22.68
C LEU A 57 -5.62 -1.94 -23.63
N LYS A 58 -4.90 -1.04 -24.31
CA LYS A 58 -3.84 -1.43 -25.24
C LYS A 58 -2.60 -1.99 -24.58
N GLY A 59 -2.27 -1.52 -23.37
CA GLY A 59 -1.21 -2.07 -22.55
C GLY A 59 -1.47 -3.54 -22.18
N SER A 60 -2.69 -3.87 -21.75
CA SER A 60 -3.13 -5.23 -21.42
C SER A 60 -3.14 -6.15 -22.65
N GLU A 61 -3.66 -5.67 -23.79
CA GLU A 61 -3.64 -6.40 -25.06
C GLU A 61 -2.20 -6.73 -25.48
N LEU A 62 -1.29 -5.74 -25.42
CA LEU A 62 0.13 -5.94 -25.72
C LEU A 62 0.74 -7.00 -24.81
N LEU A 63 0.56 -6.89 -23.50
CA LEU A 63 1.11 -7.86 -22.54
C LEU A 63 0.65 -9.30 -22.80
N SER A 64 -0.57 -9.47 -23.31
CA SER A 64 -1.14 -10.78 -23.63
C SER A 64 -0.62 -11.37 -24.94
N SER A 65 -0.18 -10.52 -25.86
CA SER A 65 0.32 -10.92 -27.19
C SER A 65 1.82 -11.22 -27.21
N LEU A 66 2.59 -10.72 -26.21
CA LEU A 66 4.04 -10.84 -26.16
C LEU A 66 4.52 -12.27 -26.10
N LYS A 67 5.55 -12.57 -26.89
CA LYS A 67 6.26 -13.85 -26.92
C LYS A 67 7.74 -13.64 -26.61
N LYS A 68 8.41 -14.71 -26.24
CA LYS A 68 9.87 -14.72 -26.04
C LYS A 68 10.60 -14.24 -27.29
N GLY A 69 11.49 -13.28 -27.12
CA GLY A 69 12.29 -12.67 -28.19
C GLY A 69 11.61 -11.48 -28.88
N ASP A 70 10.42 -11.05 -28.40
CA ASP A 70 9.78 -9.83 -28.91
C ASP A 70 10.43 -8.58 -28.31
N HIS A 71 10.29 -7.46 -29.03
CA HIS A 71 10.82 -6.16 -28.64
C HIS A 71 9.69 -5.15 -28.49
N ILE A 72 9.78 -4.32 -27.45
CA ILE A 72 8.91 -3.15 -27.25
C ILE A 72 9.80 -1.91 -27.33
N ILE A 73 9.47 -0.96 -28.17
CA ILE A 73 10.15 0.32 -28.32
C ILE A 73 9.21 1.45 -27.91
N CYS A 74 9.62 2.27 -26.95
CA CYS A 74 8.88 3.42 -26.49
C CYS A 74 9.78 4.67 -26.54
N SER A 75 9.20 5.83 -26.91
CA SER A 75 9.99 7.06 -27.08
C SER A 75 10.58 7.58 -25.76
N HIS A 76 9.78 7.55 -24.68
CA HIS A 76 10.15 8.07 -23.37
C HIS A 76 9.58 7.17 -22.27
N LEU A 77 10.28 7.10 -21.16
CA LEU A 77 9.88 6.31 -20.01
C LEU A 77 8.50 6.71 -19.45
N ASP A 78 8.19 8.01 -19.40
CA ASP A 78 6.91 8.53 -18.89
C ASP A 78 5.71 8.18 -19.78
N ARG A 79 5.92 7.87 -21.04
CA ARG A 79 4.88 7.33 -21.95
C ARG A 79 4.50 5.91 -21.56
N PHE A 80 5.50 5.14 -21.14
CA PHE A 80 5.30 3.76 -20.69
C PHE A 80 4.71 3.68 -19.28
N SER A 81 5.36 4.29 -18.31
CA SER A 81 4.86 4.35 -16.92
C SER A 81 5.35 5.61 -16.18
N ARG A 82 4.47 6.28 -15.44
CA ARG A 82 4.83 7.33 -14.47
C ARG A 82 5.04 6.77 -13.06
N ASN A 83 4.77 5.50 -12.83
CA ASN A 83 4.97 4.83 -11.55
C ASN A 83 6.23 3.97 -11.61
N THR A 84 7.27 4.37 -10.88
CA THR A 84 8.57 3.71 -10.86
C THR A 84 8.49 2.26 -10.38
N LEU A 85 7.65 1.96 -9.37
CA LEU A 85 7.45 0.59 -8.89
C LEU A 85 6.78 -0.29 -9.95
N ASN A 86 5.76 0.23 -10.62
CA ASN A 86 5.10 -0.48 -11.72
C ASN A 86 6.07 -0.75 -12.87
N LEU A 87 6.88 0.25 -13.23
CA LEU A 87 7.90 0.09 -14.26
C LEU A 87 8.90 -1.01 -13.90
N LEU A 88 9.41 -1.00 -12.67
CA LEU A 88 10.35 -2.03 -12.19
C LEU A 88 9.75 -3.44 -12.29
N GLN A 89 8.51 -3.61 -11.84
CA GLN A 89 7.78 -4.89 -11.92
C GLN A 89 7.62 -5.36 -13.38
N LEU A 90 7.30 -4.43 -14.29
CA LEU A 90 7.19 -4.75 -15.72
C LEU A 90 8.54 -5.14 -16.33
N VAL A 91 9.62 -4.41 -16.02
CA VAL A 91 10.97 -4.73 -16.51
C VAL A 91 11.41 -6.11 -16.01
N GLU A 92 11.17 -6.44 -14.73
CA GLU A 92 11.44 -7.78 -14.20
C GLU A 92 10.62 -8.87 -14.89
N LYS A 93 9.33 -8.60 -15.13
CA LYS A 93 8.45 -9.52 -15.87
C LYS A 93 8.97 -9.76 -17.28
N PHE A 94 9.33 -8.72 -18.01
CA PHE A 94 9.88 -8.83 -19.36
C PHE A 94 11.22 -9.56 -19.40
N LYS A 95 12.12 -9.31 -18.43
CA LYS A 95 13.36 -10.10 -18.29
C LYS A 95 13.08 -11.60 -18.16
N LYS A 96 12.12 -11.97 -17.29
CA LYS A 96 11.72 -13.38 -17.10
C LYS A 96 11.11 -13.98 -18.37
N GLN A 97 10.35 -13.21 -19.12
CA GLN A 97 9.71 -13.60 -20.39
C GLN A 97 10.69 -13.57 -21.58
N LYS A 98 11.91 -13.03 -21.37
CA LYS A 98 12.89 -12.77 -22.43
C LYS A 98 12.33 -11.86 -23.54
N VAL A 99 11.64 -10.80 -23.13
CA VAL A 99 11.16 -9.70 -23.97
C VAL A 99 12.06 -8.51 -23.78
N SER A 100 12.46 -7.85 -24.86
CA SER A 100 13.34 -6.67 -24.83
C SER A 100 12.53 -5.38 -24.77
N LEU A 101 12.80 -4.53 -23.77
CA LEU A 101 12.18 -3.21 -23.63
C LEU A 101 13.21 -2.12 -23.89
N HIS A 102 12.94 -1.25 -24.86
CA HIS A 102 13.82 -0.16 -25.27
C HIS A 102 13.16 1.19 -24.98
N PHE A 103 13.95 2.12 -24.44
CA PHE A 103 13.56 3.53 -24.33
C PHE A 103 14.51 4.40 -25.15
N VAL A 104 13.94 5.17 -26.07
CA VAL A 104 14.72 6.00 -27.01
C VAL A 104 15.46 7.13 -26.28
N ASP A 105 14.84 7.73 -25.26
CA ASP A 105 15.44 8.78 -24.42
C ASP A 105 16.63 8.28 -23.59
N ILE A 106 16.68 7.00 -23.25
CA ILE A 106 17.79 6.35 -22.57
C ILE A 106 18.83 5.87 -23.59
N GLY A 107 18.44 5.69 -24.84
CA GLY A 107 19.29 5.17 -25.92
C GLY A 107 19.62 3.68 -25.78
N SER A 108 18.91 2.93 -24.94
CA SER A 108 19.31 1.59 -24.53
C SER A 108 18.11 0.65 -24.31
N GLU A 109 18.41 -0.65 -24.36
CA GLU A 109 17.54 -1.73 -23.91
C GLU A 109 17.67 -1.89 -22.38
N VAL A 110 16.56 -1.70 -21.66
CA VAL A 110 16.56 -1.76 -20.17
C VAL A 110 16.37 -3.16 -19.60
N THR A 111 15.96 -4.12 -20.43
CA THR A 111 15.79 -5.54 -20.06
C THR A 111 17.02 -6.39 -20.38
N GLY A 112 17.92 -5.89 -21.22
CA GLY A 112 19.09 -6.61 -21.69
C GLY A 112 20.28 -6.60 -20.74
N THR A 113 21.40 -7.13 -21.27
CA THR A 113 22.70 -7.14 -20.60
C THR A 113 23.57 -5.93 -20.99
N ASP A 114 23.04 -5.01 -21.75
CA ASP A 114 23.67 -3.75 -22.13
C ASP A 114 24.09 -2.98 -20.85
N ALA A 115 25.31 -2.46 -20.84
CA ALA A 115 25.89 -1.81 -19.68
C ALA A 115 25.01 -0.65 -19.17
N MET A 116 24.53 0.20 -20.07
CA MET A 116 23.65 1.33 -19.74
C MET A 116 22.30 0.86 -19.17
N GLY A 117 21.63 -0.10 -19.82
CA GLY A 117 20.36 -0.67 -19.35
C GLY A 117 20.51 -1.36 -17.99
N SER A 118 21.63 -2.06 -17.76
CA SER A 118 21.93 -2.67 -16.46
C SER A 118 22.09 -1.64 -15.35
N VAL A 119 22.82 -0.55 -15.60
CA VAL A 119 22.98 0.56 -14.64
C VAL A 119 21.64 1.22 -14.37
N PHE A 120 20.86 1.53 -15.41
CA PHE A 120 19.55 2.14 -15.27
C PHE A 120 18.60 1.27 -14.43
N PHE A 121 18.56 -0.04 -14.68
CA PHE A 121 17.76 -0.97 -13.90
C PHE A 121 18.16 -1.01 -12.42
N LYS A 122 19.46 -1.01 -12.12
CA LYS A 122 19.98 -0.95 -10.75
C LYS A 122 19.54 0.34 -10.05
N LEU A 123 19.64 1.47 -10.72
CA LEU A 123 19.19 2.76 -10.18
C LEU A 123 17.67 2.74 -9.89
N LEU A 124 16.87 2.25 -10.82
CA LEU A 124 15.42 2.09 -10.59
C LEU A 124 15.13 1.21 -9.37
N SER A 125 15.87 0.12 -9.20
CA SER A 125 15.70 -0.79 -8.04
C SER A 125 16.00 -0.08 -6.73
N VAL A 126 17.09 0.68 -6.66
CA VAL A 126 17.44 1.47 -5.46
C VAL A 126 16.37 2.52 -5.15
N PHE A 127 15.87 3.24 -6.16
CA PHE A 127 14.78 4.20 -5.96
C PHE A 127 13.49 3.54 -5.49
N ALA A 128 13.16 2.35 -6.02
CA ALA A 128 11.98 1.61 -5.60
C ALA A 128 12.07 1.17 -4.13
N GLU A 129 13.21 0.65 -3.71
CA GLU A 129 13.47 0.28 -2.30
C GLU A 129 13.38 1.50 -1.37
N PHE A 130 14.02 2.61 -1.76
CA PHE A 130 13.95 3.86 -1.01
C PHE A 130 12.51 4.34 -0.83
N TYR A 131 11.71 4.33 -1.91
CA TYR A 131 10.32 4.76 -1.88
C TYR A 131 9.46 3.84 -0.99
N ALA A 132 9.65 2.52 -1.10
CA ALA A 132 8.96 1.55 -0.24
C ALA A 132 9.28 1.78 1.24
N LYS A 133 10.55 2.07 1.57
CA LYS A 133 10.99 2.41 2.93
C LYS A 133 10.32 3.70 3.42
N GLN A 134 10.30 4.76 2.63
CA GLN A 134 9.62 6.01 2.99
C GLN A 134 8.13 5.82 3.27
N VAL A 135 7.42 5.07 2.42
CA VAL A 135 5.99 4.77 2.62
C VAL A 135 5.78 3.99 3.92
N SER A 136 6.64 3.01 4.20
CA SER A 136 6.60 2.24 5.45
C SER A 136 6.83 3.13 6.68
N GLU A 137 7.81 4.02 6.64
CA GLU A 137 8.11 4.96 7.73
C GLU A 137 6.95 5.94 7.98
N LYS A 138 6.40 6.53 6.92
CA LYS A 138 5.20 7.40 7.01
C LYS A 138 4.01 6.66 7.63
N SER A 139 3.77 5.41 7.21
CA SER A 139 2.69 4.58 7.75
C SER A 139 2.89 4.26 9.24
N LYS A 140 4.14 3.96 9.65
CA LYS A 140 4.49 3.74 11.06
C LYS A 140 4.30 5.01 11.89
N ALA A 141 4.78 6.15 11.39
CA ALA A 141 4.62 7.44 12.07
C ALA A 141 3.15 7.83 12.24
N THR A 142 2.33 7.63 11.19
CA THR A 142 0.88 7.87 11.25
C THR A 142 0.21 6.98 12.30
N LYS A 143 0.54 5.67 12.32
CA LYS A 143 0.01 4.75 13.34
C LYS A 143 0.42 5.15 14.76
N GLN A 144 1.68 5.54 14.95
CA GLN A 144 2.16 6.00 16.26
C GLN A 144 1.43 7.27 16.72
N ARG A 145 1.20 8.22 15.80
CA ARG A 145 0.41 9.42 16.10
C ARG A 145 -1.03 9.04 16.50
N MET A 146 -1.70 8.19 15.73
CA MET A 146 -3.05 7.72 16.06
C MET A 146 -3.13 7.03 17.42
N ILE A 147 -2.10 6.24 17.79
CA ILE A 147 -2.02 5.59 19.12
C ILE A 147 -1.90 6.65 20.22
N LYS A 148 -1.04 7.68 20.03
CA LYS A 148 -0.88 8.78 21.00
C LYS A 148 -2.15 9.60 21.17
N GLU A 149 -2.90 9.79 20.08
CA GLU A 149 -4.18 10.51 20.06
C GLU A 149 -5.35 9.62 20.51
N ASN A 150 -5.12 8.39 20.97
CA ASN A 150 -6.16 7.42 21.32
C ASN A 150 -7.14 7.10 20.18
N LYS A 151 -6.71 7.21 18.94
CA LYS A 151 -7.51 6.90 17.75
C LYS A 151 -7.38 5.43 17.35
N HIS A 152 -8.44 4.93 16.73
CA HIS A 152 -8.43 3.60 16.13
C HIS A 152 -7.47 3.57 14.93
N THR A 153 -6.48 2.66 14.98
CA THR A 153 -5.42 2.56 13.96
C THR A 153 -5.78 1.78 12.71
N GLY A 154 -7.08 1.54 12.50
CA GLY A 154 -7.61 0.72 11.41
C GLY A 154 -7.73 -0.76 11.79
N GLY A 155 -8.41 -1.52 10.92
CA GLY A 155 -8.79 -2.91 11.16
C GLY A 155 -10.30 -3.05 11.32
N PHE A 156 -10.82 -4.29 11.14
CA PHE A 156 -12.26 -4.56 11.14
C PHE A 156 -12.92 -4.34 12.52
N ARG A 157 -12.17 -4.51 13.61
CA ARG A 157 -12.69 -4.33 14.98
C ARG A 157 -11.71 -3.52 15.82
N PRO A 158 -12.22 -2.67 16.71
CA PRO A 158 -11.40 -1.99 17.71
C PRO A 158 -10.77 -2.99 18.69
N LYS A 159 -9.86 -2.51 19.50
CA LYS A 159 -9.23 -3.31 20.57
C LYS A 159 -10.32 -3.70 21.58
N TYR A 160 -10.33 -4.95 22.03
CA TYR A 160 -11.25 -5.43 23.06
C TYR A 160 -11.23 -4.52 24.29
N GLY A 161 -12.39 -4.12 24.76
CA GLY A 161 -12.58 -3.14 25.82
C GLY A 161 -12.90 -1.73 25.34
N TYR A 162 -12.90 -1.49 24.04
CA TYR A 162 -13.14 -0.18 23.45
C TYR A 162 -14.03 -0.26 22.21
N ASP A 163 -14.89 0.74 22.04
CA ASP A 163 -15.62 1.04 20.82
C ASP A 163 -14.97 2.22 20.10
N VAL A 164 -15.44 2.57 18.91
CA VAL A 164 -14.95 3.71 18.13
C VAL A 164 -16.08 4.71 17.99
N ASP A 165 -15.82 5.97 18.34
CA ASP A 165 -16.78 7.05 18.14
C ASP A 165 -16.79 7.54 16.68
N GLU A 166 -17.70 8.48 16.37
CA GLU A 166 -17.87 9.07 15.02
C GLU A 166 -16.60 9.78 14.52
N ASN A 167 -15.72 10.21 15.41
CA ASN A 167 -14.47 10.91 15.12
C ASN A 167 -13.25 9.96 15.04
N GLY A 168 -13.47 8.65 15.23
CA GLY A 168 -12.43 7.63 15.17
C GLY A 168 -11.65 7.45 16.48
N TYR A 169 -12.08 8.03 17.60
CA TYR A 169 -11.45 7.85 18.91
C TYR A 169 -11.93 6.56 19.58
N LEU A 170 -11.02 5.96 20.37
CA LEU A 170 -11.33 4.78 21.16
C LEU A 170 -12.05 5.20 22.46
N VAL A 171 -13.30 4.79 22.61
CA VAL A 171 -14.15 5.03 23.80
C VAL A 171 -14.30 3.72 24.58
N PRO A 172 -14.16 3.73 25.94
CA PRO A 172 -14.31 2.52 26.73
C PRO A 172 -15.71 1.89 26.59
N CYS A 173 -15.77 0.59 26.30
CA CYS A 173 -16.98 -0.19 26.30
C CYS A 173 -17.20 -0.82 27.68
N GLU A 174 -18.13 -0.32 28.48
CA GLU A 174 -18.34 -0.73 29.88
C GLU A 174 -18.47 -2.25 30.08
N LYS A 175 -19.21 -2.92 29.18
CA LYS A 175 -19.39 -4.38 29.23
C LYS A 175 -18.03 -5.13 29.09
N GLU A 176 -17.20 -4.68 28.16
CA GLU A 176 -15.90 -5.32 27.90
C GLU A 176 -14.85 -4.88 28.94
N GLN A 177 -14.92 -3.64 29.44
CA GLN A 177 -14.07 -3.14 30.51
C GLN A 177 -14.30 -3.87 31.82
N SER A 178 -15.52 -4.27 32.16
CA SER A 178 -15.81 -5.08 33.36
C SER A 178 -15.10 -6.45 33.30
N VAL A 179 -15.06 -7.06 32.10
CA VAL A 179 -14.35 -8.32 31.90
C VAL A 179 -12.83 -8.13 32.02
N ILE A 180 -12.29 -7.02 31.52
CA ILE A 180 -10.86 -6.69 31.69
C ILE A 180 -10.52 -6.48 33.18
N ARG A 181 -11.38 -5.77 33.92
CA ARG A 181 -11.22 -5.61 35.39
C ARG A 181 -11.19 -6.96 36.10
N LEU A 182 -12.09 -7.88 35.73
CA LEU A 182 -12.08 -9.24 36.29
C LEU A 182 -10.77 -9.98 35.97
N MET A 183 -10.29 -9.91 34.73
CA MET A 183 -9.00 -10.51 34.33
C MET A 183 -7.84 -9.94 35.18
N LYS A 184 -7.80 -8.61 35.40
CA LYS A 184 -6.78 -7.95 36.22
C LYS A 184 -6.83 -8.43 37.68
N ILE A 185 -8.02 -8.55 38.28
CA ILE A 185 -8.21 -9.06 39.66
C ILE A 185 -7.72 -10.50 39.78
N LEU A 186 -8.12 -11.37 38.83
CA LEU A 186 -7.68 -12.77 38.83
C LEU A 186 -6.16 -12.89 38.70
N ARG A 187 -5.55 -12.03 37.85
CA ARG A 187 -4.10 -12.01 37.70
C ARG A 187 -3.37 -11.57 38.97
N LYS A 188 -3.87 -10.52 39.64
CA LYS A 188 -3.34 -10.08 40.97
C LYS A 188 -3.44 -11.16 42.04
N LYS A 189 -4.46 -12.03 41.96
CA LYS A 189 -4.61 -13.21 42.84
C LYS A 189 -3.72 -14.39 42.45
N GLY A 190 -2.76 -14.23 41.55
CA GLY A 190 -1.80 -15.26 41.18
C GLY A 190 -2.29 -16.29 40.16
N ASN A 191 -3.49 -16.14 39.59
CA ASN A 191 -4.00 -17.10 38.61
C ASN A 191 -3.14 -17.12 37.33
N SER A 192 -2.91 -18.30 36.74
CA SER A 192 -2.26 -18.47 35.44
C SER A 192 -3.16 -17.94 34.32
N TYR A 193 -2.57 -17.56 33.16
CA TYR A 193 -3.34 -17.11 32.01
C TYR A 193 -4.35 -18.16 31.52
N LYS A 194 -4.01 -19.44 31.64
CA LYS A 194 -4.90 -20.57 31.32
C LYS A 194 -6.12 -20.57 32.26
N SER A 195 -5.90 -20.48 33.56
CA SER A 195 -6.97 -20.44 34.56
C SER A 195 -7.87 -19.22 34.39
N ILE A 196 -7.30 -18.05 34.07
CA ILE A 196 -8.06 -16.82 33.78
C ILE A 196 -8.90 -17.03 32.52
N SER A 197 -8.34 -17.60 31.47
CA SER A 197 -9.05 -17.94 30.22
C SER A 197 -10.29 -18.80 30.48
N GLU A 198 -10.15 -19.86 31.25
CA GLU A 198 -11.24 -20.79 31.60
C GLU A 198 -12.35 -20.08 32.42
N LYS A 199 -11.94 -19.35 33.45
CA LYS A 199 -12.88 -18.63 34.32
C LYS A 199 -13.68 -17.54 33.59
N VAL A 200 -12.98 -16.74 32.75
CA VAL A 200 -13.62 -15.67 31.97
C VAL A 200 -14.50 -16.24 30.86
N THR A 201 -14.07 -17.30 30.20
CA THR A 201 -14.90 -17.99 29.19
C THR A 201 -16.19 -18.51 29.82
N LYS A 202 -16.12 -19.11 31.01
CA LYS A 202 -17.30 -19.61 31.75
C LYS A 202 -18.23 -18.47 32.18
N ALA A 203 -17.67 -17.36 32.66
CA ALA A 203 -18.44 -16.21 33.14
C ALA A 203 -19.15 -15.45 32.02
N THR A 204 -18.49 -15.31 30.85
CA THR A 204 -19.00 -14.49 29.74
C THR A 204 -19.70 -15.30 28.64
N ARG A 205 -19.64 -16.63 28.69
CA ARG A 205 -20.08 -17.55 27.62
C ARG A 205 -19.41 -17.27 26.25
N LYS A 206 -18.32 -16.47 26.21
CA LYS A 206 -17.54 -16.14 25.03
C LYS A 206 -16.15 -16.75 25.19
N LYS A 207 -15.65 -17.41 24.13
CA LYS A 207 -14.32 -18.05 24.16
C LYS A 207 -13.22 -17.01 24.21
N PHE A 208 -12.34 -17.11 25.23
CA PHE A 208 -11.15 -16.29 25.40
C PHE A 208 -9.91 -17.18 25.36
N PRO A 209 -9.21 -17.31 24.22
CA PRO A 209 -7.95 -18.05 24.16
C PRO A 209 -6.91 -17.47 25.13
N GLN A 210 -6.05 -18.33 25.68
CA GLN A 210 -4.98 -17.92 26.63
C GLN A 210 -4.10 -16.80 26.06
N SER A 211 -3.75 -16.88 24.77
CA SER A 211 -2.96 -15.86 24.06
C SER A 211 -3.68 -14.50 24.03
N TRP A 212 -5.00 -14.51 23.88
CA TRP A 212 -5.80 -13.30 23.88
C TRP A 212 -5.85 -12.64 25.26
N VAL A 213 -6.04 -13.43 26.31
CA VAL A 213 -5.97 -12.95 27.71
C VAL A 213 -4.60 -12.34 28.03
N PHE A 214 -3.52 -13.00 27.60
CA PHE A 214 -2.16 -12.47 27.74
C PHE A 214 -1.99 -11.12 27.04
N ASN A 215 -2.41 -11.02 25.79
CA ASN A 215 -2.28 -9.79 25.01
C ASN A 215 -3.11 -8.64 25.58
N ILE A 216 -4.34 -8.90 26.07
CA ILE A 216 -5.18 -7.90 26.75
C ILE A 216 -4.47 -7.40 28.00
N LEU A 217 -4.06 -8.27 28.90
CA LEU A 217 -3.43 -7.89 30.16
C LEU A 217 -2.09 -7.19 29.95
N LYS A 218 -1.27 -7.64 28.99
CA LYS A 218 0.00 -6.99 28.64
C LYS A 218 -0.23 -5.56 28.13
N ARG A 219 -1.19 -5.37 27.25
CA ARG A 219 -1.54 -4.04 26.73
C ARG A 219 -1.99 -3.09 27.85
N GLU A 220 -2.87 -3.57 28.72
CA GLU A 220 -3.41 -2.78 29.82
C GLU A 220 -2.38 -2.44 30.92
N SER A 221 -1.26 -3.14 30.98
CA SER A 221 -0.13 -2.76 31.85
C SER A 221 0.76 -1.67 31.23
N THR A 222 0.64 -1.43 29.92
CA THR A 222 1.51 -0.49 29.18
C THR A 222 0.83 0.86 28.92
N ILE A 223 -0.50 0.93 29.05
CA ILE A 223 -1.27 2.17 28.89
C ILE A 223 -1.29 2.87 30.25
N PRO A 224 -0.71 4.08 30.41
CA PRO A 224 -0.91 4.85 31.62
C PRO A 224 -2.40 5.15 31.78
N PRO A 225 -2.92 5.19 33.01
CA PRO A 225 -4.30 5.58 33.25
C PRO A 225 -4.50 6.99 32.69
N ASN A 226 -5.34 7.12 31.68
CA ASN A 226 -5.61 8.41 31.06
C ASN A 226 -6.49 9.21 32.02
N GLU A 227 -5.90 10.11 32.78
CA GLU A 227 -6.58 10.93 33.79
C GLU A 227 -7.71 11.77 33.21
N GLU A 228 -7.63 12.15 31.92
CA GLU A 228 -8.70 12.89 31.23
C GLU A 228 -9.96 12.05 31.00
N ILE A 229 -9.81 10.74 30.73
CA ILE A 229 -10.98 9.84 30.57
C ILE A 229 -11.66 9.61 31.94
N ILE A 230 -10.86 9.57 33.01
CA ILE A 230 -11.38 9.46 34.38
C ILE A 230 -12.15 10.73 34.76
N ARG A 231 -11.65 11.91 34.43
CA ARG A 231 -12.33 13.21 34.69
C ARG A 231 -13.65 13.34 33.89
N HIS A 232 -13.64 12.92 32.63
CA HIS A 232 -14.86 12.99 31.80
C HIS A 232 -15.97 12.02 32.27
N ASN A 233 -15.59 10.84 32.80
CA ASN A 233 -16.53 9.89 33.38
C ASN A 233 -17.05 10.32 34.75
N ILE A 234 -16.24 11.01 35.55
CA ILE A 234 -16.65 11.52 36.87
C ILE A 234 -17.66 12.66 36.66
N SER A 235 -17.41 13.60 35.73
CA SER A 235 -18.36 14.70 35.43
C SER A 235 -19.70 14.20 34.88
N ASN A 236 -19.71 13.10 34.12
CA ASN A 236 -20.97 12.51 33.61
C ASN A 236 -21.73 11.72 34.67
N ILE A 237 -21.03 11.15 35.68
CA ILE A 237 -21.69 10.46 36.81
C ILE A 237 -22.32 11.50 37.77
N GLU A 238 -21.60 12.60 38.02
CA GLU A 238 -22.15 13.71 38.84
C GLU A 238 -23.35 14.40 38.20
N LEU A 239 -23.39 14.52 36.87
CA LEU A 239 -24.55 15.04 36.14
C LEU A 239 -25.77 14.10 36.16
N GLN A 240 -25.59 12.77 36.22
CA GLN A 240 -26.67 11.81 36.31
C GLN A 240 -27.26 11.70 37.72
N THR A 241 -26.46 11.92 38.76
CA THR A 241 -26.97 11.92 40.15
C THR A 241 -27.74 13.19 40.49
N CYS A 242 -27.45 14.33 39.83
CA CYS A 242 -28.24 15.57 40.02
C CYS A 242 -29.61 15.58 39.33
N ILE A 243 -29.92 14.61 38.46
CA ILE A 243 -31.20 14.54 37.72
C ILE A 243 -32.22 13.61 38.42
N THR A 244 -31.76 12.82 39.41
CA THR A 244 -32.64 11.89 40.13
C THR A 244 -33.16 12.41 41.47
N ASP A 245 -32.78 13.65 41.85
CA ASP A 245 -33.22 14.30 43.09
C ASP A 245 -34.12 15.55 42.85
N VAL A 246 -34.95 15.57 41.80
CA VAL A 246 -35.99 16.57 41.59
C VAL A 246 -37.37 15.90 41.38
#